data_f7f817b5b949b94471c005a1461f7868
#
_entry.id   f7f817b5b949b94471c005a1461f7868
#
_cell.length_a   1.000
_cell.length_b   1.000
_cell.length_c   1.000
_cell.angle_alpha   90.00
_cell.angle_beta   90.00
_cell.angle_gamma   90.00
#
_symmetry.space_group_name_H-M   'P 1'
#
loop_
_entity.id
_entity.type
_entity.pdbx_description
1 polymer ?
#
loop_
_entity_poly.entity_id
_entity_poly.type
_entity_poly.pdbx_seq_one_letter_code
_entity_poly.pdbx_strand_id
1 'polypeptide(L)'
;MNAADNSAIEKLLAVVPAWRGVTSAGKAVNLADYELLHCGPPSXPCNALVTPILNSAAVACVYEGWAXTLTEADHLIGSGKVKFSPAQDRNIVTPMAAVVSPSMKLTEFVDLNAPNHLAWAPLNGGGTGADPVPRYGYKSQAAIDFLVFLNDXVGPTXAKVSEXXPVEWLPIIDMALTLGDDGHLRHIEAHKILXEVIRERLGXXFASRXVXEFIEKWPFLHLNFWMAASKLILSAANGIKGXSIITAXGGNGXEFGLQVAGLPGRWFTCPASPPLGKIREPFTTETCVGAFGDSAVAEGLGLGAMAQSYCPDMXSLHSXXTPXDIFELPEXLXMAQHPRMXKSGARVGLSARAXVESXVTPVLELGIADKXGXNGGXGAGIYRPPMXLFSRVCEALN
;
A
#
# COMPACT_ATOMS: atom_id res chain seq x y z
N MET A 1 2.26 26.51 10.48
CA MET A 1 1.95 25.13 10.95
C MET A 1 1.23 25.26 12.29
N ASN A 2 0.07 24.63 12.46
CA ASN A 2 -0.67 24.80 13.71
C ASN A 2 -0.19 23.80 14.79
N ALA A 3 -0.59 24.03 16.04
CA ALA A 3 -0.13 23.22 17.18
C ALA A 3 -0.52 21.74 17.04
N ALA A 4 -1.71 21.45 16.48
CA ALA A 4 -2.15 20.06 16.29
C ALA A 4 -1.28 19.33 15.28
N ASP A 5 -0.95 19.97 14.15
CA ASP A 5 -0.09 19.36 13.14
C ASP A 5 1.34 19.16 13.67
N ASN A 6 1.86 20.11 14.48
CA ASN A 6 3.17 19.93 15.13
C ASN A 6 3.17 18.72 16.08
N SER A 7 2.13 18.56 16.88
CA SER A 7 2.00 17.41 17.80
C SER A 7 1.89 16.09 17.00
N ALA A 8 1.13 16.10 15.93
CA ALA A 8 0.96 14.90 15.07
C ALA A 8 2.29 14.51 14.43
N ILE A 9 3.06 15.48 13.91
CA ILE A 9 4.33 15.17 13.27
C ILE A 9 5.35 14.61 14.29
N GLU A 10 5.37 15.11 15.52
CA GLU A 10 6.24 14.57 16.57
C GLU A 10 5.96 13.09 16.83
N LYS A 11 4.67 12.71 16.91
CA LYS A 11 4.27 11.30 17.08
C LYS A 11 4.74 10.45 15.93
N LEU A 12 4.55 10.94 14.70
CA LEU A 12 4.93 10.25 13.48
C LEU A 12 6.44 10.02 13.42
N LEU A 13 7.24 11.05 13.72
CA LEU A 13 8.70 10.97 13.67
C LEU A 13 9.30 10.09 14.78
N ALA A 14 8.54 9.83 15.85
CA ALA A 14 8.99 8.98 16.96
C ALA A 14 8.87 7.48 16.66
N VAL A 15 8.12 7.09 15.61
CA VAL A 15 7.94 5.67 15.27
C VAL A 15 9.25 5.08 14.77
N VAL A 16 9.62 3.91 15.30
CA VAL A 16 10.76 3.12 14.82
C VAL A 16 10.17 1.82 14.22
N PRO A 17 9.82 1.84 12.93
CA PRO A 17 9.17 0.67 12.34
C PRO A 17 10.15 -0.48 12.15
N ALA A 18 9.75 -1.66 12.59
CA ALA A 18 10.57 -2.86 12.44
C ALA A 18 9.70 -4.06 12.05
N TRP A 19 10.20 -4.85 11.12
CA TRP A 19 9.56 -6.09 10.72
C TRP A 19 9.79 -7.13 11.80
N ARG A 20 8.70 -7.60 12.42
CA ARG A 20 8.78 -8.50 13.57
C ARG A 20 8.39 -9.94 13.24
N GLY A 21 7.74 -10.20 12.12
CA GLY A 21 7.32 -11.55 11.82
C GLY A 21 6.25 -11.64 10.76
N VAL A 22 5.64 -12.81 10.72
CA VAL A 22 4.54 -13.14 9.81
C VAL A 22 3.43 -13.79 10.64
N THR A 23 2.20 -13.35 10.46
CA THR A 23 1.05 -13.86 11.19
C THR A 23 -0.17 -13.94 10.27
N SER A 24 -1.18 -14.75 10.61
CA SER A 24 -2.40 -14.76 9.80
C SER A 24 -3.28 -13.56 10.13
N ALA A 25 -4.10 -13.15 9.16
CA ALA A 25 -5.02 -12.03 9.39
C ALA A 25 -6.03 -12.33 10.50
N GLY A 26 -6.47 -13.61 10.60
CA GLY A 26 -7.34 -14.02 11.68
C GLY A 26 -6.74 -13.78 13.06
N LYS A 27 -5.43 -14.02 13.21
CA LYS A 27 -4.72 -13.75 14.47
C LYS A 27 -4.43 -12.27 14.66
N ALA A 28 -4.04 -11.59 13.58
CA ALA A 28 -3.61 -10.19 13.67
C ALA A 28 -4.75 -9.25 14.08
N VAL A 29 -5.93 -9.41 13.46
CA VAL A 29 -7.04 -8.47 13.63
C VAL A 29 -8.39 -9.15 13.90
N ASN A 30 -8.37 -10.41 14.30
CA ASN A 30 -9.60 -11.19 14.55
C ASN A 30 -10.54 -11.21 13.33
N LEU A 31 -9.95 -11.32 12.13
CA LEU A 31 -10.74 -11.39 10.91
C LEU A 31 -11.51 -12.72 10.89
N ALA A 32 -12.82 -12.64 10.75
CA ALA A 32 -13.69 -13.81 10.84
C ALA A 32 -13.92 -14.45 9.47
N ASP A 33 -14.42 -15.68 9.49
CA ASP A 33 -14.84 -16.36 8.25
C ASP A 33 -15.85 -15.50 7.49
N TYR A 34 -15.73 -15.51 6.17
CA TYR A 34 -16.57 -14.74 5.24
C TYR A 34 -16.35 -13.23 5.34
N GLU A 35 -15.27 -12.77 6.01
CA GLU A 35 -14.85 -11.38 5.95
C GLU A 35 -13.64 -11.24 5.04
N LEU A 36 -13.68 -10.25 4.14
CA LEU A 36 -12.57 -9.88 3.27
C LEU A 36 -12.28 -8.40 3.41
N LEU A 37 -10.99 -8.07 3.44
CA LEU A 37 -10.55 -6.68 3.48
C LEU A 37 -10.04 -6.26 2.10
N HIS A 38 -10.37 -5.03 1.68
CA HIS A 38 -9.98 -4.51 0.37
C HIS A 38 -9.26 -3.16 0.51
N CYS A 39 -8.64 -2.70 -0.59
CA CYS A 39 -7.94 -1.42 -0.63
C CYS A 39 -8.91 -0.24 -0.69
N GLY A 40 -8.43 0.91 -0.26
CA GLY A 40 -9.15 2.17 -0.41
C GLY A 40 -10.32 2.34 0.56
N PRO A 41 -11.16 3.32 0.29
CA PRO A 41 -12.28 3.63 1.18
C PRO A 41 -13.40 2.60 1.08
N PRO A 42 -14.35 2.57 2.03
CA PRO A 42 -15.46 1.62 1.99
C PRO A 42 -16.33 1.83 0.76
N SER A 43 -16.90 0.73 0.32
CA SER A 43 -17.87 0.75 -0.77
C SER A 43 -19.19 0.22 -0.20
N UNK A 44 -20.03 0.90 -0.47
CA UNK A 44 -21.21 0.70 0.13
C UNK A 44 -21.82 -0.56 -0.08
N PRO A 45 -22.44 -0.68 -1.29
CA PRO A 45 -22.83 -2.06 -1.64
C PRO A 45 -21.62 -2.87 -2.11
N CYS A 46 -21.55 -4.14 -1.75
CA CYS A 46 -20.44 -4.99 -2.20
C CYS A 46 -20.38 -5.10 -3.74
N ASN A 47 -21.52 -4.99 -4.40
CA ASN A 47 -21.57 -5.03 -5.86
C ASN A 47 -21.07 -3.75 -6.54
N ALA A 48 -20.73 -2.74 -5.75
CA ALA A 48 -20.07 -1.53 -6.27
C ALA A 48 -18.55 -1.67 -6.35
N LEU A 49 -17.98 -2.77 -5.83
CA LEU A 49 -16.55 -3.03 -5.94
C LEU A 49 -16.19 -3.35 -7.40
N VAL A 50 -15.00 -2.91 -7.80
CA VAL A 50 -14.53 -3.13 -9.17
C VAL A 50 -14.23 -4.61 -9.42
N THR A 51 -14.32 -5.01 -10.70
CA THR A 51 -14.13 -6.41 -11.10
C THR A 51 -12.82 -7.02 -10.60
N PRO A 52 -11.66 -6.35 -10.69
CA PRO A 52 -10.44 -6.98 -10.17
C PRO A 52 -10.51 -7.33 -8.69
N ILE A 53 -11.16 -6.51 -7.86
CA ILE A 53 -11.34 -6.84 -6.42
C ILE A 53 -12.27 -8.05 -6.29
N LEU A 54 -13.37 -8.08 -7.04
CA LEU A 54 -14.31 -9.22 -6.97
C LEU A 54 -13.64 -10.51 -7.46
N ASN A 55 -12.76 -10.43 -8.46
CA ASN A 55 -11.98 -11.57 -8.93
C ASN A 55 -11.06 -12.09 -7.81
N SER A 56 -10.33 -11.19 -7.14
CA SER A 56 -9.46 -11.58 -6.02
C SER A 56 -10.29 -12.16 -4.87
N ALA A 57 -11.49 -11.63 -4.65
CA ALA A 57 -12.41 -12.15 -3.63
C ALA A 57 -12.83 -13.59 -3.96
N ALA A 58 -13.12 -13.89 -5.25
CA ALA A 58 -13.48 -15.25 -5.66
C ALA A 58 -12.30 -16.21 -5.41
N VAL A 59 -11.09 -15.79 -5.77
CA VAL A 59 -9.87 -16.58 -5.51
C VAL A 59 -9.71 -16.81 -4.00
N ALA A 60 -9.92 -15.79 -3.18
CA ALA A 60 -9.82 -15.90 -1.72
C ALA A 60 -10.88 -16.87 -1.16
N CYS A 61 -12.11 -16.84 -1.67
CA CYS A 61 -13.18 -17.76 -1.23
C CYS A 61 -12.79 -19.22 -1.47
N VAL A 62 -12.19 -19.52 -2.62
CA VAL A 62 -11.70 -20.87 -2.92
C VAL A 62 -10.51 -21.23 -2.01
N TYR A 63 -9.57 -20.30 -1.86
CA TYR A 63 -8.40 -20.48 -0.99
C TYR A 63 -8.83 -20.81 0.46
N GLU A 64 -9.86 -20.12 0.96
CA GLU A 64 -10.35 -20.34 2.33
C GLU A 64 -11.21 -21.60 2.47
N GLY A 65 -11.58 -22.23 1.35
CA GLY A 65 -12.47 -23.38 1.36
C GLY A 65 -13.94 -23.01 1.54
N TRP A 66 -14.29 -21.75 1.36
CA TRP A 66 -15.69 -21.30 1.43
C TRP A 66 -16.49 -21.69 0.18
N ALA A 67 -15.80 -21.94 -0.86
CA ALA A 67 -16.39 -22.42 -2.12
C ALA A 67 -15.45 -23.47 -2.75
N UNK A 68 -15.92 -24.28 -3.50
CA UNK A 68 -15.24 -25.25 -4.16
C UNK A 68 -14.67 -24.87 -5.47
N THR A 69 -15.42 -23.99 -6.12
CA THR A 69 -15.06 -23.52 -7.47
C THR A 69 -15.16 -22.00 -7.52
N LEU A 70 -14.50 -21.38 -8.55
CA LEU A 70 -14.61 -19.94 -8.78
C LEU A 70 -16.06 -19.53 -9.09
N THR A 71 -16.82 -20.36 -9.79
CA THR A 71 -18.24 -20.10 -10.06
C THR A 71 -19.05 -20.09 -8.74
N GLU A 72 -18.82 -21.06 -7.88
CA GLU A 72 -19.47 -21.08 -6.55
C GLU A 72 -19.09 -19.87 -5.74
N ALA A 73 -17.82 -19.45 -5.81
CA ALA A 73 -17.33 -18.26 -5.11
C ALA A 73 -18.08 -17.01 -5.60
N ASP A 74 -18.26 -16.85 -6.92
CA ASP A 74 -19.02 -15.73 -7.47
C ASP A 74 -20.46 -15.72 -6.92
N HIS A 75 -21.11 -16.87 -6.85
CA HIS A 75 -22.46 -16.98 -6.29
C HIS A 75 -22.47 -16.62 -4.80
N LEU A 76 -21.47 -17.08 -4.05
CA LEU A 76 -21.35 -16.79 -2.62
C LEU A 76 -21.21 -15.28 -2.39
N ILE A 77 -20.34 -14.64 -3.18
CA ILE A 77 -20.15 -13.18 -3.11
C ILE A 77 -21.46 -12.45 -3.46
N GLY A 78 -22.09 -12.87 -4.58
CA GLY A 78 -23.34 -12.26 -5.04
C GLY A 78 -24.50 -12.42 -4.07
N SER A 79 -24.46 -13.46 -3.22
CA SER A 79 -25.52 -13.67 -2.20
C SER A 79 -25.39 -12.70 -1.01
N GLY A 80 -24.30 -11.98 -0.88
CA GLY A 80 -24.04 -11.09 0.24
C GLY A 80 -23.52 -11.81 1.49
N LYS A 81 -23.21 -13.09 1.41
CA LYS A 81 -22.63 -13.86 2.53
C LYS A 81 -21.24 -13.34 2.88
N VAL A 82 -20.45 -12.96 1.87
CA VAL A 82 -19.09 -12.42 2.08
C VAL A 82 -19.20 -10.93 2.36
N LYS A 83 -18.59 -10.49 3.47
CA LYS A 83 -18.60 -9.09 3.90
C LYS A 83 -17.26 -8.44 3.56
N PHE A 84 -17.33 -7.22 3.05
CA PHE A 84 -16.15 -6.45 2.61
C PHE A 84 -15.98 -5.21 3.45
N SER A 85 -14.74 -4.89 3.83
CA SER A 85 -14.44 -3.63 4.52
C SER A 85 -13.02 -3.16 4.20
N PRO A 86 -12.72 -1.86 4.43
CA PRO A 86 -11.40 -1.34 4.13
C PRO A 86 -10.31 -1.96 5.04
N ALA A 87 -9.23 -2.41 4.43
CA ALA A 87 -8.10 -2.97 5.18
C ALA A 87 -7.49 -1.92 6.11
N GLN A 88 -7.42 -0.67 5.67
CA GLN A 88 -6.77 0.38 6.47
C GLN A 88 -7.51 0.69 7.77
N ASP A 89 -8.80 0.38 7.88
CA ASP A 89 -9.54 0.52 9.14
C ASP A 89 -9.03 -0.44 10.22
N ARG A 90 -8.27 -1.46 9.81
CA ARG A 90 -7.66 -2.45 10.71
C ARG A 90 -6.12 -2.37 10.72
N ASN A 91 -5.55 -1.25 10.26
CA ASN A 91 -4.10 -1.08 10.11
C ASN A 91 -3.44 -2.13 9.22
N ILE A 92 -4.19 -2.66 8.26
CA ILE A 92 -3.69 -3.52 7.20
C ILE A 92 -3.72 -2.72 5.90
N VAL A 93 -2.68 -2.85 5.08
CA VAL A 93 -2.61 -2.19 3.77
C VAL A 93 -2.43 -3.26 2.70
N THR A 94 -3.24 -3.20 1.65
CA THR A 94 -3.22 -4.22 0.62
C THR A 94 -3.08 -3.59 -0.78
N PRO A 95 -2.21 -4.14 -1.65
CA PRO A 95 -1.96 -3.52 -2.94
C PRO A 95 -3.07 -3.81 -3.94
N MET A 96 -3.51 -2.77 -4.62
CA MET A 96 -4.43 -2.84 -5.76
C MET A 96 -5.61 -3.81 -5.52
N ALA A 97 -5.81 -4.81 -6.38
CA ALA A 97 -6.95 -5.71 -6.30
C ALA A 97 -6.88 -6.76 -5.19
N ALA A 98 -5.71 -6.95 -4.58
CA ALA A 98 -5.55 -8.00 -3.58
C ALA A 98 -6.50 -7.79 -2.40
N VAL A 99 -7.15 -8.86 -1.98
CA VAL A 99 -7.96 -8.85 -0.75
C VAL A 99 -7.23 -9.62 0.34
N VAL A 100 -7.63 -9.42 1.58
CA VAL A 100 -7.09 -10.14 2.73
C VAL A 100 -8.20 -10.99 3.32
N SER A 101 -7.94 -12.30 3.47
CA SER A 101 -8.86 -13.25 4.08
C SER A 101 -8.23 -13.82 5.36
N PRO A 102 -9.01 -14.48 6.23
CA PRO A 102 -8.53 -14.85 7.59
C PRO A 102 -7.26 -15.71 7.62
N SER A 103 -7.10 -16.65 6.70
CA SER A 103 -5.94 -17.55 6.72
C SER A 103 -4.69 -16.93 6.06
N MET A 104 -4.84 -15.83 5.32
CA MET A 104 -3.71 -15.24 4.61
C MET A 104 -2.65 -14.73 5.57
N LYS A 105 -1.40 -14.98 5.22
CA LYS A 105 -0.24 -14.54 5.99
C LYS A 105 0.04 -13.06 5.71
N LEU A 106 0.29 -12.33 6.79
CA LEU A 106 0.64 -10.91 6.75
C LEU A 106 2.03 -10.72 7.31
N THR A 107 2.82 -9.85 6.68
CA THR A 107 4.02 -9.34 7.32
C THR A 107 3.59 -8.40 8.45
N GLU A 108 4.21 -8.53 9.62
CA GLU A 108 3.85 -7.78 10.81
C GLU A 108 4.94 -6.76 11.15
N PHE A 109 4.54 -5.49 11.27
CA PHE A 109 5.43 -4.41 11.67
C PHE A 109 5.05 -3.90 13.05
N VAL A 110 6.06 -3.60 13.85
CA VAL A 110 5.91 -3.11 15.21
C VAL A 110 6.68 -1.80 15.34
N ASP A 111 6.15 -0.88 16.14
CA ASP A 111 6.91 0.30 16.55
C ASP A 111 7.77 -0.11 17.76
N LEU A 112 9.09 -0.07 17.62
CA LEU A 112 9.98 -0.46 18.72
C LEU A 112 9.84 0.45 19.93
N ASN A 113 9.32 1.69 19.77
CA ASN A 113 9.05 2.62 20.86
C ASN A 113 7.66 2.43 21.46
N ALA A 114 6.78 1.66 20.84
CA ALA A 114 5.41 1.42 21.30
C ALA A 114 4.96 0.01 20.86
N PRO A 115 5.37 -1.04 21.60
CA PRO A 115 5.20 -2.42 21.12
C PRO A 115 3.78 -2.90 20.85
N ASN A 116 2.76 -2.19 21.33
CA ASN A 116 1.37 -2.51 21.03
C ASN A 116 0.87 -1.84 19.75
N HIS A 117 1.69 -0.98 19.13
CA HIS A 117 1.35 -0.29 17.88
C HIS A 117 1.86 -1.12 16.71
N LEU A 118 0.93 -1.66 15.94
CA LEU A 118 1.20 -2.66 14.89
C LEU A 118 0.53 -2.25 13.57
N ALA A 119 1.12 -2.69 12.47
CA ALA A 119 0.51 -2.60 11.13
C ALA A 119 0.95 -3.80 10.31
N TRP A 120 0.21 -4.11 9.26
CA TRP A 120 0.41 -5.34 8.48
C TRP A 120 0.18 -5.12 7.00
N ALA A 121 0.75 -6.01 6.19
CA ALA A 121 0.46 -6.11 4.77
C ALA A 121 0.54 -7.57 4.34
N PRO A 122 -0.26 -8.00 3.36
CA PRO A 122 -0.17 -9.39 2.88
C PRO A 122 1.12 -9.62 2.09
N LEU A 123 1.47 -10.89 1.91
CA LEU A 123 2.69 -11.29 1.18
C LEU A 123 2.49 -11.32 -0.35
N ASN A 124 1.44 -10.71 -0.85
CA ASN A 124 1.00 -10.86 -2.24
C ASN A 124 1.62 -9.84 -3.20
N GLY A 125 2.67 -9.16 -2.79
CA GLY A 125 3.42 -8.29 -3.70
C GLY A 125 4.27 -9.12 -4.65
N GLY A 126 4.81 -8.48 -5.64
CA GLY A 126 5.68 -9.14 -6.59
C GLY A 126 4.98 -9.42 -7.90
N GLY A 127 5.70 -10.04 -8.79
CA GLY A 127 5.18 -10.42 -10.07
C GLY A 127 5.18 -9.30 -11.11
N THR A 128 5.26 -9.70 -12.37
CA THR A 128 5.08 -8.81 -13.51
C THR A 128 3.58 -8.73 -13.84
N GLY A 129 3.21 -7.93 -14.82
CA GLY A 129 1.83 -7.84 -15.25
C GLY A 129 1.23 -9.14 -15.79
N ALA A 130 2.07 -10.09 -16.18
CA ALA A 130 1.64 -11.38 -16.74
C ALA A 130 1.48 -12.48 -15.69
N ASP A 131 2.01 -12.29 -14.50
CA ASP A 131 1.96 -13.30 -13.45
C ASP A 131 0.60 -13.25 -12.73
N PRO A 132 0.09 -14.40 -12.24
CA PRO A 132 -1.23 -14.44 -11.60
C PRO A 132 -1.19 -13.96 -10.13
N VAL A 133 -0.53 -12.84 -9.89
CA VAL A 133 -0.39 -12.28 -8.54
C VAL A 133 -1.72 -11.63 -8.10
N PRO A 134 -2.08 -11.77 -6.83
CA PRO A 134 -3.40 -11.29 -6.36
C PRO A 134 -3.67 -9.82 -6.61
N ARG A 135 -2.64 -8.96 -6.57
CA ARG A 135 -2.86 -7.53 -6.72
C ARG A 135 -3.40 -7.11 -8.09
N TYR A 136 -3.33 -7.98 -9.10
CA TYR A 136 -3.85 -7.67 -10.43
C TYR A 136 -5.28 -8.16 -10.66
N GLY A 137 -5.82 -8.95 -9.75
CA GLY A 137 -7.20 -9.40 -9.85
C GLY A 137 -7.45 -10.51 -10.88
N TYR A 138 -6.45 -11.35 -11.12
CA TYR A 138 -6.65 -12.54 -11.95
C TYR A 138 -7.57 -13.54 -11.24
N LYS A 139 -8.47 -14.15 -12.00
CA LYS A 139 -9.40 -15.16 -11.48
C LYS A 139 -9.17 -16.46 -12.26
N SER A 140 -8.37 -17.36 -11.68
CA SER A 140 -7.96 -18.60 -12.35
C SER A 140 -7.45 -19.60 -11.32
N GLN A 141 -7.32 -20.86 -11.74
CA GLN A 141 -6.66 -21.89 -10.93
C GLN A 141 -5.21 -21.47 -10.62
N ALA A 142 -4.51 -20.89 -11.60
CA ALA A 142 -3.13 -20.43 -11.39
C ALA A 142 -3.05 -19.36 -10.30
N ALA A 143 -4.05 -18.48 -10.20
CA ALA A 143 -4.09 -17.46 -9.15
C ALA A 143 -4.32 -18.11 -7.76
N ILE A 144 -5.17 -19.13 -7.69
CA ILE A 144 -5.37 -19.88 -6.44
C ILE A 144 -4.05 -20.57 -6.03
N ASP A 145 -3.41 -21.26 -6.97
CA ASP A 145 -2.15 -21.98 -6.72
C ASP A 145 -1.06 -21.00 -6.26
N PHE A 146 -1.02 -19.82 -6.87
CA PHE A 146 -0.03 -18.81 -6.50
C PHE A 146 -0.28 -18.29 -5.09
N LEU A 147 -1.53 -18.10 -4.72
CA LEU A 147 -1.88 -17.66 -3.36
C LEU A 147 -1.46 -18.71 -2.32
N VAL A 148 -1.68 -19.99 -2.62
CA VAL A 148 -1.21 -21.10 -1.77
C VAL A 148 0.32 -21.04 -1.64
N PHE A 149 1.04 -20.87 -2.76
CA PHE A 149 2.50 -20.75 -2.75
C PHE A 149 2.97 -19.60 -1.84
N LEU A 150 2.37 -18.42 -1.98
CA LEU A 150 2.73 -17.26 -1.16
C LEU A 150 2.55 -17.55 0.33
N ASN A 151 1.45 -18.15 0.68
CA ASN A 151 1.13 -18.35 2.10
C ASN A 151 1.83 -19.58 2.69
N ASP A 152 1.97 -20.61 1.97
CA ASP A 152 2.52 -21.88 2.48
C ASP A 152 4.00 -22.10 2.20
N UNK A 153 4.52 -21.40 1.17
CA UNK A 153 5.83 -21.58 0.81
C UNK A 153 6.70 -20.43 1.08
N VAL A 154 6.20 -19.19 0.81
CA VAL A 154 6.96 -17.95 1.05
C VAL A 154 6.80 -17.46 2.49
N GLY A 155 5.60 -17.49 3.00
CA GLY A 155 5.29 -17.02 4.38
C GLY A 155 6.20 -17.59 5.45
N PRO A 156 6.33 -18.92 5.56
CA PRO A 156 7.22 -19.52 6.57
C PRO A 156 8.70 -19.11 6.39
N THR A 157 9.20 -18.94 5.20
CA THR A 157 10.55 -18.41 4.95
C THR A 157 10.71 -16.95 5.45
N UNK A 158 9.90 -16.13 5.05
CA UNK A 158 9.85 -14.91 5.44
C UNK A 158 9.75 -14.81 6.81
N ALA A 159 8.98 -15.61 7.74
CA ALA A 159 8.87 -15.66 9.19
C ALA A 159 10.21 -15.90 9.90
N LYS A 160 11.00 -16.78 9.39
CA LYS A 160 12.31 -17.13 9.97
C LYS A 160 13.28 -15.94 10.01
N VAL A 161 13.17 -14.99 9.08
CA VAL A 161 14.12 -13.87 8.97
C VAL A 161 14.07 -12.99 10.22
N SER A 162 12.91 -12.78 10.78
CA SER A 162 12.73 -11.86 11.93
C SER A 162 12.69 -12.57 13.28
N GLU A 163 12.83 -13.88 13.34
CA GLU A 163 12.84 -14.67 14.61
C GLU A 163 13.86 -14.19 15.63
N UNK A 164 15.01 -13.88 15.07
CA UNK A 164 16.11 -13.57 15.95
C UNK A 164 15.95 -12.22 16.48
N UNK A 165 15.37 -11.22 15.68
CA UNK A 165 15.29 -9.93 15.94
C UNK A 165 14.51 -9.33 14.84
N PRO A 166 13.76 -8.24 15.36
CA PRO A 166 13.10 -7.47 14.30
C PRO A 166 14.11 -6.80 13.37
N VAL A 167 13.67 -6.51 12.13
CA VAL A 167 14.48 -5.80 11.13
C VAL A 167 14.01 -4.36 11.07
N GLU A 168 14.84 -3.40 11.49
CA GLU A 168 14.49 -1.98 11.37
C GLU A 168 14.38 -1.59 9.89
N TRP A 169 13.35 -0.81 9.54
CA TRP A 169 13.01 -0.56 8.14
C TRP A 169 13.46 0.80 7.62
N LEU A 170 13.50 1.84 8.47
CA LEU A 170 13.92 3.16 8.01
C LEU A 170 15.34 3.19 7.42
N PRO A 171 16.33 2.48 8.00
CA PRO A 171 17.65 2.47 7.37
C PRO A 171 17.66 1.89 5.95
N ILE A 172 16.80 0.92 5.68
CA ILE A 172 16.72 0.30 4.35
C ILE A 172 16.19 1.30 3.32
N ILE A 173 15.06 1.93 3.62
CA ILE A 173 14.46 2.86 2.66
C ILE A 173 15.29 4.15 2.53
N ASP A 174 15.91 4.62 3.62
CA ASP A 174 16.77 5.81 3.59
C ASP A 174 17.96 5.59 2.64
N MET A 175 18.63 4.45 2.75
CA MET A 175 19.73 4.12 1.85
C MET A 175 19.22 3.97 0.41
N ALA A 176 18.10 3.28 0.21
CA ALA A 176 17.56 3.01 -1.12
C ALA A 176 17.20 4.29 -1.86
N LEU A 177 16.66 5.29 -1.14
CA LEU A 177 16.39 6.61 -1.74
C LEU A 177 17.65 7.25 -2.29
N THR A 178 18.79 7.15 -1.57
CA THR A 178 20.06 7.71 -2.06
C THR A 178 20.60 6.96 -3.28
N LEU A 179 20.11 5.74 -3.51
CA LEU A 179 20.55 4.91 -4.63
C LEU A 179 19.56 4.93 -5.82
N GLY A 180 18.52 5.77 -5.74
CA GLY A 180 17.62 6.02 -6.86
C GLY A 180 16.23 5.39 -6.76
N ASP A 181 15.86 4.83 -5.63
CA ASP A 181 14.48 4.41 -5.42
C ASP A 181 13.62 5.63 -5.05
N ASP A 182 12.32 5.54 -5.29
CA ASP A 182 11.39 6.62 -4.94
C ASP A 182 10.54 6.31 -3.70
N GLY A 183 10.60 5.08 -3.23
CA GLY A 183 9.83 4.66 -2.05
C GLY A 183 8.37 4.30 -2.34
N HIS A 184 7.99 4.17 -3.62
CA HIS A 184 6.65 3.69 -3.97
C HIS A 184 6.64 2.79 -5.21
N LEU A 185 7.00 3.31 -6.39
CA LEU A 185 6.97 2.48 -7.60
C LEU A 185 8.32 1.86 -7.93
N ARG A 186 9.40 2.37 -7.37
CA ARG A 186 10.73 1.84 -7.58
C ARG A 186 11.32 1.41 -6.23
N HIS A 187 11.53 0.10 -6.09
CA HIS A 187 12.07 -0.53 -4.89
C HIS A 187 13.24 -1.47 -5.21
N ILE A 188 13.96 -1.20 -6.29
CA ILE A 188 15.02 -2.08 -6.77
C ILE A 188 16.17 -2.14 -5.77
N GLU A 189 16.62 -0.98 -5.30
CA GLU A 189 17.75 -0.91 -4.37
C GLU A 189 17.35 -1.37 -2.97
N ALA A 190 16.16 -1.00 -2.52
CA ALA A 190 15.64 -1.48 -1.24
C ALA A 190 15.53 -3.01 -1.23
N HIS A 191 15.09 -3.58 -2.34
CA HIS A 191 14.96 -5.03 -2.44
C HIS A 191 16.32 -5.74 -2.40
N LYS A 192 17.35 -5.17 -3.03
CA LYS A 192 18.72 -5.69 -2.95
C LYS A 192 19.19 -5.75 -1.50
N ILE A 193 18.96 -4.68 -0.76
CA ILE A 193 19.32 -4.61 0.67
C ILE A 193 18.56 -5.68 1.45
N LEU A 194 17.28 -5.81 1.21
CA LEU A 194 16.48 -6.87 1.85
C LEU A 194 17.01 -8.28 1.55
N UNK A 195 17.28 -8.48 0.44
CA UNK A 195 17.73 -9.65 0.07
C UNK A 195 18.97 -9.99 0.67
N GLU A 196 19.90 -9.00 1.02
CA GLU A 196 21.12 -9.23 1.80
C GLU A 196 20.82 -9.56 3.26
N VAL A 197 19.89 -8.83 3.88
CA VAL A 197 19.44 -9.13 5.26
C VAL A 197 18.96 -10.58 5.35
N ILE A 198 18.19 -11.04 4.39
CA ILE A 198 17.67 -12.42 4.38
C ILE A 198 18.83 -13.42 4.33
N ARG A 199 19.79 -13.18 3.43
CA ARG A 199 20.97 -14.08 3.28
C ARG A 199 21.84 -14.08 4.53
N GLU A 200 22.03 -12.92 5.14
CA GLU A 200 22.82 -12.81 6.39
C GLU A 200 22.19 -13.63 7.52
N ARG A 201 20.89 -13.60 7.61
CA ARG A 201 20.19 -14.26 8.72
C ARG A 201 19.96 -15.75 8.49
N LEU A 202 19.70 -16.17 7.23
CA LEU A 202 19.29 -17.55 6.92
C LEU A 202 20.33 -18.32 6.11
N GLY A 203 21.31 -17.65 5.61
CA GLY A 203 22.34 -18.25 4.73
C GLY A 203 21.91 -18.23 3.26
N UNK A 204 22.76 -18.52 2.32
CA UNK A 204 22.57 -18.51 0.95
C UNK A 204 21.54 -19.43 0.44
N UNK A 205 21.24 -20.44 0.94
CA UNK A 205 20.35 -21.31 0.63
C UNK A 205 19.28 -21.28 1.52
N PHE A 206 18.69 -20.27 1.77
CA PHE A 206 17.68 -19.97 2.80
C PHE A 206 16.31 -20.63 2.55
N ALA A 207 16.04 -21.12 1.39
CA ALA A 207 14.74 -21.73 1.05
C ALA A 207 14.89 -22.67 -0.15
N SER A 208 13.81 -23.35 -0.52
CA SER A 208 13.75 -24.12 -1.75
C SER A 208 14.00 -23.20 -2.94
N ARG A 209 14.50 -23.76 -4.02
CA ARG A 209 14.79 -23.00 -5.25
C ARG A 209 13.58 -22.13 -5.71
N UNK A 210 12.61 -22.52 -5.55
CA UNK A 210 11.41 -21.84 -5.94
C UNK A 210 11.14 -20.62 -5.14
N VAL A 211 11.27 -20.78 -3.93
CA VAL A 211 11.13 -19.64 -3.03
C VAL A 211 12.33 -18.68 -3.14
N UNK A 212 13.41 -19.08 -3.28
CA UNK A 212 14.48 -18.37 -3.42
C UNK A 212 14.47 -17.54 -4.53
N GLU A 213 14.16 -18.09 -5.70
CA GLU A 213 14.04 -17.33 -6.96
C GLU A 213 12.89 -16.30 -6.90
N PHE A 214 11.76 -16.66 -6.32
CA PHE A 214 10.65 -15.73 -6.18
C PHE A 214 11.07 -14.52 -5.35
N ILE A 215 11.66 -14.75 -4.18
CA ILE A 215 12.04 -13.66 -3.27
C ILE A 215 13.09 -12.75 -3.96
N GLU A 216 14.06 -13.34 -4.64
CA GLU A 216 15.14 -12.57 -5.28
C GLU A 216 14.66 -11.73 -6.48
N LYS A 217 13.66 -12.20 -7.21
CA LYS A 217 13.24 -11.57 -8.46
C LYS A 217 12.19 -10.47 -8.30
N TRP A 218 11.58 -10.32 -7.12
CA TRP A 218 10.37 -9.50 -6.99
C TRP A 218 10.57 -8.28 -6.10
N PRO A 219 11.04 -7.15 -6.65
CA PRO A 219 11.22 -5.93 -5.84
C PRO A 219 9.95 -5.46 -5.12
N PHE A 220 8.76 -5.75 -5.66
CA PHE A 220 7.51 -5.38 -5.02
C PHE A 220 7.20 -6.16 -3.75
N LEU A 221 7.99 -7.19 -3.42
CA LEU A 221 7.95 -7.77 -2.08
C LEU A 221 8.35 -6.70 -1.05
N HIS A 222 9.41 -5.93 -1.34
CA HIS A 222 9.82 -4.83 -0.46
C HIS A 222 8.70 -3.79 -0.33
N LEU A 223 8.00 -3.48 -1.42
CA LEU A 223 6.92 -2.49 -1.36
C LEU A 223 5.84 -2.91 -0.36
N ASN A 224 5.46 -4.20 -0.33
CA ASN A 224 4.45 -4.66 0.64
C ASN A 224 4.91 -4.43 2.08
N PHE A 225 6.17 -4.69 2.36
CA PHE A 225 6.76 -4.43 3.68
C PHE A 225 6.76 -2.93 3.96
N TRP A 226 7.17 -2.12 2.99
CA TRP A 226 7.21 -0.66 3.15
C TRP A 226 5.80 -0.07 3.31
N MET A 227 4.78 -0.66 2.67
CA MET A 227 3.38 -0.26 2.88
C MET A 227 3.00 -0.42 4.35
N ALA A 228 3.33 -1.57 4.97
CA ALA A 228 3.05 -1.81 6.38
C ALA A 228 3.81 -0.83 7.27
N ALA A 229 5.10 -0.61 6.99
CA ALA A 229 5.91 0.36 7.75
C ALA A 229 5.34 1.78 7.62
N SER A 230 4.91 2.17 6.42
CA SER A 230 4.30 3.50 6.19
C SER A 230 3.00 3.66 6.98
N LYS A 231 2.15 2.64 6.95
CA LYS A 231 0.88 2.66 7.71
C LYS A 231 1.15 2.75 9.21
N LEU A 232 2.14 2.02 9.71
CA LEU A 232 2.53 2.08 11.11
C LEU A 232 2.95 3.51 11.49
N ILE A 233 3.79 4.15 10.68
CA ILE A 233 4.25 5.51 10.93
C ILE A 233 3.05 6.47 10.95
N LEU A 234 2.23 6.44 9.92
CA LEU A 234 1.10 7.37 9.78
C LEU A 234 0.07 7.21 10.90
N SER A 235 -0.26 5.97 11.27
CA SER A 235 -1.30 5.70 12.26
C SER A 235 -0.90 6.13 13.68
N ALA A 236 0.38 6.38 13.94
CA ALA A 236 0.83 6.91 15.23
C ALA A 236 0.20 8.27 15.56
N ALA A 237 -0.18 9.03 14.55
CA ALA A 237 -0.81 10.35 14.74
C ALA A 237 -2.32 10.25 15.00
N ASN A 238 -2.94 9.09 14.84
CA ASN A 238 -4.40 8.94 14.99
C ASN A 238 -4.87 9.39 16.37
N GLY A 239 -5.96 10.16 16.38
CA GLY A 239 -6.61 10.59 17.61
C GLY A 239 -6.14 11.95 18.14
N ILE A 240 -5.15 12.57 17.51
CA ILE A 240 -4.73 13.93 17.92
C ILE A 240 -5.75 14.92 17.38
N LYS A 241 -6.49 15.53 18.27
CA LYS A 241 -7.57 16.47 17.93
C LYS A 241 -7.04 17.60 17.05
N GLY A 242 -7.71 17.80 15.92
CA GLY A 242 -7.35 18.85 14.95
C GLY A 242 -6.21 18.55 13.98
N UNK A 243 -5.50 17.47 13.79
CA UNK A 243 -4.52 17.17 13.05
C UNK A 243 -4.88 16.88 11.73
N SER A 244 -4.34 17.48 10.97
CA SER A 244 -4.67 17.34 9.55
C SER A 244 -3.72 16.43 8.75
N ILE A 245 -2.76 15.82 9.43
CA ILE A 245 -1.82 14.89 8.77
C ILE A 245 -2.60 13.66 8.26
N ILE A 246 -2.34 13.27 7.02
CA ILE A 246 -2.96 12.10 6.36
C ILE A 246 -2.51 10.83 7.10
N THR A 247 -3.48 9.98 7.46
CA THR A 247 -3.20 8.70 8.13
C THR A 247 -3.70 7.49 7.34
N ALA A 248 -4.51 7.71 6.36
CA ALA A 248 -4.91 6.70 5.36
C ALA A 248 -5.00 7.39 4.00
N UNK A 249 -4.73 6.79 2.72
CA UNK A 249 -4.79 7.22 1.49
C UNK A 249 -4.92 6.07 0.64
N GLY A 250 -5.79 5.99 -0.13
CA GLY A 250 -5.95 4.86 -1.06
C GLY A 250 -7.16 4.94 -1.95
N GLY A 251 -7.16 4.21 -3.07
CA GLY A 251 -8.29 4.10 -3.97
C GLY A 251 -8.80 2.68 -4.06
N ASN A 252 -10.13 2.50 -4.26
CA ASN A 252 -10.72 1.19 -4.48
C ASN A 252 -11.14 0.96 -5.94
N GLY A 253 -10.63 1.90 -6.81
CA GLY A 253 -10.96 1.83 -8.23
C GLY A 253 -12.28 2.50 -8.62
N UNK A 254 -13.03 2.74 -7.66
CA UNK A 254 -14.24 3.39 -7.81
C UNK A 254 -14.21 4.69 -7.21
N GLU A 255 -13.68 4.75 -5.93
CA GLU A 255 -13.47 5.97 -5.19
C GLU A 255 -12.03 6.06 -4.69
N PHE A 256 -11.51 7.28 -4.58
CA PHE A 256 -10.26 7.58 -3.88
C PHE A 256 -10.61 8.24 -2.55
N GLY A 257 -9.92 7.84 -1.49
CA GLY A 257 -10.22 8.36 -0.16
C GLY A 257 -9.03 8.56 0.71
N LEU A 258 -9.24 9.32 1.78
CA LEU A 258 -8.22 9.54 2.81
C LEU A 258 -8.86 9.68 4.18
N GLN A 259 -8.03 9.48 5.20
CA GLN A 259 -8.36 9.84 6.58
C GLN A 259 -7.26 10.74 7.11
N VAL A 260 -7.58 11.52 8.13
CA VAL A 260 -6.59 12.37 8.81
C VAL A 260 -6.56 12.05 10.29
N ALA A 261 -5.44 12.39 10.92
CA ALA A 261 -5.17 12.08 12.33
C ALA A 261 -6.25 12.58 13.28
N GLY A 262 -6.82 13.74 13.00
CA GLY A 262 -7.84 14.35 13.87
C GLY A 262 -9.22 13.71 13.78
N LEU A 263 -9.47 12.87 12.77
CA LEU A 263 -10.78 12.24 12.53
C LEU A 263 -10.56 10.76 12.15
N PRO A 264 -9.97 9.96 13.05
CA PRO A 264 -9.67 8.55 12.74
C PRO A 264 -10.97 7.79 12.46
N GLY A 265 -10.92 6.90 11.47
CA GLY A 265 -12.07 6.10 11.05
C GLY A 265 -13.03 6.81 10.11
N ARG A 266 -12.84 8.11 9.87
CA ARG A 266 -13.70 8.86 8.95
C ARG A 266 -13.03 8.99 7.58
N TRP A 267 -13.59 8.34 6.58
CA TRP A 267 -13.13 8.44 5.21
C TRP A 267 -13.73 9.67 4.53
N PHE A 268 -12.89 10.42 3.85
CA PHE A 268 -13.28 11.48 2.91
C PHE A 268 -12.98 10.95 1.52
N THR A 269 -13.97 11.00 0.62
CA THR A 269 -13.84 10.35 -0.69
C THR A 269 -14.19 11.28 -1.84
N CYS A 270 -13.71 10.92 -3.01
CA CYS A 270 -14.08 11.51 -4.29
C CYS A 270 -14.08 10.40 -5.36
N PRO A 271 -14.77 10.62 -6.50
CA PRO A 271 -14.66 9.64 -7.58
C PRO A 271 -13.21 9.46 -8.01
N ALA A 272 -12.77 8.23 -8.23
CA ALA A 272 -11.41 7.94 -8.67
C ALA A 272 -11.36 7.94 -10.20
N SER A 273 -10.42 8.70 -10.77
CA SER A 273 -10.10 8.60 -12.19
C SER A 273 -8.83 7.77 -12.36
N PRO A 274 -8.60 7.17 -13.52
CA PRO A 274 -7.33 6.48 -13.77
C PRO A 274 -6.15 7.43 -13.70
N PRO A 275 -5.00 7.00 -13.18
CA PRO A 275 -3.80 7.83 -13.23
C PRO A 275 -3.41 8.16 -14.67
N LEU A 276 -2.83 9.34 -14.86
CA LEU A 276 -2.40 9.82 -16.18
C LEU A 276 -0.95 9.40 -16.42
N GLY A 277 -0.73 8.56 -17.42
CA GLY A 277 0.60 8.06 -17.70
C GLY A 277 0.62 7.16 -18.93
N LYS A 278 1.75 6.53 -19.13
CA LYS A 278 1.92 5.61 -20.25
C LYS A 278 1.15 4.32 -19.98
N ILE A 279 0.22 4.00 -20.86
CA ILE A 279 -0.61 2.78 -20.77
C ILE A 279 -0.18 1.85 -21.88
N ARG A 280 0.03 0.58 -21.56
CA ARG A 280 0.43 -0.48 -22.50
C ARG A 280 -0.67 -0.69 -23.56
N GLU A 281 -0.30 -0.65 -24.82
CA GLU A 281 -1.26 -0.95 -25.89
C GLU A 281 -1.78 -2.39 -25.78
N PRO A 282 -3.05 -2.66 -26.10
CA PRO A 282 -4.04 -1.76 -26.71
C PRO A 282 -4.94 -1.03 -25.69
N PHE A 283 -4.56 -0.99 -24.42
CA PHE A 283 -5.39 -0.43 -23.36
C PHE A 283 -5.41 1.10 -23.43
N THR A 284 -6.48 1.69 -22.90
CA THR A 284 -6.67 3.14 -22.83
C THR A 284 -7.20 3.51 -21.45
N THR A 285 -7.28 4.78 -21.18
CA THR A 285 -7.84 5.29 -19.90
C THR A 285 -9.22 4.69 -19.62
N GLU A 286 -10.05 4.54 -20.67
CA GLU A 286 -11.44 4.02 -20.54
C GLU A 286 -11.48 2.54 -20.18
N THR A 287 -10.41 1.79 -20.44
CA THR A 287 -10.34 0.35 -20.15
C THR A 287 -9.67 0.06 -18.81
N CYS A 288 -9.29 1.10 -18.06
CA CYS A 288 -8.59 0.95 -16.78
C CYS A 288 -9.50 1.34 -15.61
N VAL A 289 -9.24 0.76 -14.45
CA VAL A 289 -9.93 1.19 -13.22
C VAL A 289 -9.40 2.55 -12.79
N GLY A 290 -10.14 3.26 -11.95
CA GLY A 290 -9.68 4.49 -11.32
C GLY A 290 -8.56 4.23 -10.32
N ALA A 291 -8.06 5.28 -9.69
CA ALA A 291 -7.00 5.21 -8.68
C ALA A 291 -7.23 4.02 -7.72
N PHE A 292 -6.18 3.21 -7.47
CA PHE A 292 -6.36 1.85 -7.00
C PHE A 292 -5.19 1.40 -6.12
N GLY A 293 -5.50 0.95 -4.93
CA GLY A 293 -4.54 0.34 -4.01
C GLY A 293 -4.26 1.14 -2.76
N ASP A 294 -3.86 0.44 -1.71
CA ASP A 294 -3.42 1.04 -0.45
C ASP A 294 -1.95 1.46 -0.48
N SER A 295 -1.20 1.13 -1.54
CA SER A 295 0.19 1.57 -1.66
C SER A 295 0.32 3.09 -1.62
N ALA A 296 -0.78 3.81 -1.85
CA ALA A 296 -0.85 5.26 -1.67
C ALA A 296 -0.46 5.71 -0.26
N VAL A 297 -0.42 4.83 0.75
CA VAL A 297 0.10 5.22 2.08
C VAL A 297 1.57 5.68 2.01
N ALA A 298 2.37 5.13 1.09
CA ALA A 298 3.74 5.61 0.88
C ALA A 298 3.72 7.06 0.40
N GLU A 299 2.79 7.41 -0.48
CA GLU A 299 2.59 8.78 -0.96
C GLU A 299 2.06 9.68 0.17
N GLY A 300 1.15 9.16 1.01
CA GLY A 300 0.66 9.89 2.18
C GLY A 300 1.74 10.19 3.19
N LEU A 301 2.73 9.29 3.31
CA LEU A 301 3.91 9.56 4.14
C LEU A 301 4.77 10.67 3.54
N GLY A 302 4.83 10.79 2.21
CA GLY A 302 5.57 11.84 1.52
C GLY A 302 6.56 11.34 0.48
N LEU A 303 6.59 10.03 0.23
CA LEU A 303 7.51 9.43 -0.74
C LEU A 303 6.79 9.21 -2.09
N GLY A 304 7.39 8.47 -2.97
CA GLY A 304 6.84 8.25 -4.31
C GLY A 304 6.99 9.46 -5.19
N ALA A 305 5.88 10.02 -5.69
CA ALA A 305 5.92 11.14 -6.64
C ALA A 305 6.71 12.33 -6.10
N MET A 306 6.59 12.61 -4.81
CA MET A 306 7.32 13.75 -4.22
C MET A 306 8.78 13.42 -3.89
N ALA A 307 9.22 12.17 -4.12
CA ALA A 307 10.62 11.75 -3.97
C ALA A 307 11.36 11.69 -5.32
N GLN A 308 10.84 12.36 -6.36
CA GLN A 308 11.40 12.30 -7.73
C GLN A 308 12.84 12.82 -7.79
N SER A 309 13.25 13.66 -6.84
CA SER A 309 14.64 14.13 -6.78
C SER A 309 15.63 12.96 -6.58
N TYR A 310 15.18 11.87 -5.99
CA TYR A 310 16.01 10.66 -5.79
C TYR A 310 15.94 9.69 -6.97
N CYS A 311 14.89 9.80 -7.80
CA CYS A 311 14.64 8.81 -8.84
C CYS A 311 14.30 9.51 -10.18
N PRO A 312 15.29 10.11 -10.84
CA PRO A 312 15.03 10.86 -12.10
C PRO A 312 14.44 9.99 -13.22
N ASP A 313 14.62 8.68 -13.18
CA ASP A 313 14.01 7.77 -14.15
C ASP A 313 12.48 7.83 -14.08
N MET A 314 11.96 7.99 -12.91
CA MET A 314 10.50 8.09 -12.75
C MET A 314 9.96 9.42 -13.29
N UNK A 315 10.68 10.29 -13.22
CA UNK A 315 10.34 11.46 -13.73
C UNK A 315 10.22 11.45 -15.12
N SER A 316 11.19 10.78 -15.72
CA SER A 316 11.14 10.57 -17.20
C SER A 316 9.97 9.69 -17.63
N LEU A 317 9.68 8.65 -16.88
CA LEU A 317 8.57 7.74 -17.17
C LEU A 317 7.24 8.50 -17.22
N HIS A 318 7.04 9.48 -16.35
CA HIS A 318 5.78 10.21 -16.20
C HIS A 318 5.78 11.58 -16.91
N SER A 319 6.83 11.87 -17.68
CA SER A 319 7.12 13.24 -18.21
C SER A 319 5.91 14.06 -18.71
N UNK A 320 5.21 13.49 -19.24
CA UNK A 320 4.04 14.08 -19.76
C UNK A 320 3.02 14.45 -18.76
N UNK A 321 3.14 13.91 -17.65
CA UNK A 321 2.17 14.14 -16.68
C UNK A 321 2.74 14.76 -15.48
N THR A 322 4.03 14.79 -15.40
CA THR A 322 4.73 15.33 -14.23
C THR A 322 4.59 16.86 -14.20
N PRO A 323 4.07 17.42 -13.11
CA PRO A 323 3.98 18.88 -13.02
C PRO A 323 5.38 19.52 -12.90
N UNK A 324 5.38 20.55 -13.20
CA UNK A 324 6.53 21.26 -13.20
C UNK A 324 7.12 21.52 -11.90
N ASP A 325 6.20 21.72 -10.93
CA ASP A 325 6.53 22.05 -9.54
C ASP A 325 6.79 20.81 -8.68
N ILE A 326 6.92 19.64 -9.22
CA ILE A 326 7.06 18.37 -8.49
C ILE A 326 8.22 18.42 -7.46
N PHE A 327 9.30 19.10 -7.78
CA PHE A 327 10.47 19.15 -6.88
C PHE A 327 10.27 20.13 -5.72
N GLU A 328 9.35 21.06 -5.83
CA GLU A 328 9.02 22.03 -4.76
C GLU A 328 7.91 21.53 -3.82
N LEU A 329 7.11 20.57 -4.27
CA LEU A 329 5.96 20.08 -3.48
C LEU A 329 6.34 19.53 -2.10
N PRO A 330 7.45 18.81 -1.91
CA PRO A 330 7.81 18.34 -0.57
C PRO A 330 7.94 19.44 0.47
N GLU A 331 8.56 20.54 0.10
CA GLU A 331 8.67 21.70 1.01
C GLU A 331 7.29 22.32 1.35
N UNK A 332 6.50 22.21 0.42
CA UNK A 332 5.24 22.78 0.53
C UNK A 332 4.27 21.96 1.25
N LEU A 333 4.30 20.77 1.16
CA LEU A 333 3.24 19.86 1.63
C LEU A 333 3.67 18.85 2.73
N UNK A 334 4.85 18.26 2.86
CA UNK A 334 5.32 17.39 3.70
C UNK A 334 5.78 18.12 4.81
N MET A 335 5.55 17.87 6.12
CA MET A 335 5.68 18.61 7.36
C MET A 335 7.13 18.77 7.83
N ALA A 336 7.96 17.74 7.74
CA ALA A 336 9.31 17.76 8.31
C ALA A 336 10.24 16.75 7.66
N GLN A 337 11.54 17.04 7.65
CA GLN A 337 12.55 16.00 7.37
C GLN A 337 12.53 14.97 8.49
N HIS A 338 12.65 13.69 8.11
CA HIS A 338 12.64 12.63 9.11
C HIS A 338 14.04 12.50 9.75
N PRO A 339 14.16 12.63 11.07
CA PRO A 339 15.48 12.64 11.72
C PRO A 339 16.23 11.30 11.63
N ARG A 340 15.54 10.20 11.34
CA ARG A 340 16.16 8.88 11.15
C ARG A 340 16.44 8.57 9.68
N MET A 341 16.24 9.56 8.82
CA MET A 341 16.52 9.45 7.38
C MET A 341 17.50 10.54 6.95
N UNK A 342 18.36 10.40 7.48
CA UNK A 342 19.30 11.29 7.40
C UNK A 342 20.05 11.30 6.19
N LYS A 343 20.34 10.23 5.64
CA LYS A 343 21.11 10.10 4.39
C LYS A 343 20.38 10.75 3.23
N SER A 344 19.11 10.45 3.04
CA SER A 344 18.31 11.00 1.97
C SER A 344 17.81 12.42 2.27
N GLY A 345 17.57 12.73 3.52
CA GLY A 345 16.92 13.97 3.91
C GLY A 345 15.45 14.01 3.58
N ALA A 346 14.82 12.84 3.45
CA ALA A 346 13.41 12.73 3.04
C ALA A 346 12.48 13.48 3.99
N ARG A 347 11.55 14.22 3.41
CA ARG A 347 10.48 14.89 4.15
C ARG A 347 9.26 13.99 4.19
N VAL A 348 8.57 14.02 5.33
CA VAL A 348 7.42 13.14 5.58
C VAL A 348 6.26 13.90 6.22
N GLY A 349 5.07 13.31 6.11
CA GLY A 349 3.88 13.83 6.78
C GLY A 349 3.08 14.79 5.90
N LEU A 350 2.27 14.24 5.01
CA LEU A 350 1.40 15.04 4.13
C LEU A 350 0.28 15.69 4.96
N SER A 351 0.16 17.00 4.87
CA SER A 351 -0.81 17.78 5.63
C SER A 351 -1.95 18.28 4.75
N ALA A 352 -3.20 17.94 5.11
CA ALA A 352 -4.37 18.46 4.41
C ALA A 352 -4.46 20.01 4.52
N ARG A 353 -4.07 20.58 5.66
CA ARG A 353 -4.04 22.04 5.79
C ARG A 353 -3.02 22.66 4.83
N ALA A 354 -1.85 22.11 4.77
CA ALA A 354 -0.85 22.57 3.81
C ALA A 354 -1.35 22.50 2.36
N UNK A 355 -2.08 21.47 1.99
CA UNK A 355 -2.64 21.33 0.80
C UNK A 355 -3.47 22.41 0.48
N VAL A 356 -4.42 22.86 1.46
CA VAL A 356 -5.42 23.92 1.28
C VAL A 356 -4.77 25.32 1.36
N GLU A 357 -3.91 25.54 2.34
CA GLU A 357 -3.23 26.82 2.52
C GLU A 357 -2.36 27.21 1.34
N SER A 358 -1.72 26.25 0.69
CA SER A 358 -0.85 26.51 -0.45
C SER A 358 -1.58 26.56 -1.79
N UNK A 359 -2.82 25.90 -1.80
CA UNK A 359 -3.57 25.87 -2.92
C UNK A 359 -3.12 24.96 -3.93
N VAL A 360 -2.26 24.05 -3.47
CA VAL A 360 -1.67 23.04 -4.37
C VAL A 360 -2.02 21.65 -3.87
N THR A 361 -2.44 20.73 -4.77
CA THR A 361 -2.73 19.34 -4.38
C THR A 361 -1.46 18.49 -4.50
N PRO A 362 -1.34 17.43 -3.70
CA PRO A 362 -0.22 16.51 -3.86
C PRO A 362 -0.30 15.77 -5.20
N VAL A 363 0.83 15.25 -5.60
CA VAL A 363 0.95 14.38 -6.78
C VAL A 363 1.27 12.99 -6.27
N LEU A 364 0.53 11.99 -6.75
CA LEU A 364 0.75 10.58 -6.38
C LEU A 364 1.07 9.81 -7.65
N GLU A 365 2.00 8.88 -7.58
CA GLU A 365 2.19 7.94 -8.69
C GLU A 365 1.56 6.60 -8.29
N LEU A 366 0.76 6.04 -9.20
CA LEU A 366 -0.03 4.85 -8.92
C LEU A 366 0.03 3.90 -10.12
N GLY A 367 -0.04 2.62 -9.85
CA GLY A 367 -0.21 1.60 -10.89
C GLY A 367 -1.56 1.72 -11.56
N ILE A 368 -1.61 1.33 -12.82
CA ILE A 368 -2.84 1.33 -13.65
C ILE A 368 -3.22 -0.11 -13.92
N ALA A 369 -4.47 -0.48 -13.64
CA ALA A 369 -4.94 -1.85 -13.77
C ALA A 369 -6.13 -1.94 -14.74
N ASP A 370 -6.22 -3.08 -15.42
CA ASP A 370 -7.27 -3.45 -16.35
C ASP A 370 -8.62 -3.64 -15.65
N LYS A 371 -9.63 -3.01 -16.15
CA LYS A 371 -11.01 -3.17 -15.61
C LYS A 371 -11.51 -4.60 -15.59
N UNK A 372 -11.00 -5.24 -16.50
CA UNK A 372 -11.52 -6.51 -16.67
C UNK A 372 -10.93 -7.50 -15.81
N GLY A 373 -9.78 -7.20 -15.18
CA GLY A 373 -9.05 -8.15 -14.36
C GLY A 373 -8.46 -9.36 -15.11
N UNK A 374 -8.29 -9.09 -16.18
CA UNK A 374 -7.90 -10.10 -17.03
C UNK A 374 -6.53 -9.93 -17.57
N ASN A 375 -6.06 -8.71 -17.55
CA ASN A 375 -4.82 -8.35 -18.21
C ASN A 375 -3.77 -7.74 -17.23
N GLY A 376 -4.04 -7.69 -15.96
CA GLY A 376 -3.12 -7.25 -14.94
C GLY A 376 -2.81 -5.75 -14.98
N GLY A 377 -1.52 -5.43 -14.73
CA GLY A 377 -1.07 -4.05 -14.78
C GLY A 377 -0.97 -3.53 -16.21
N UNK A 378 -1.54 -2.41 -16.34
CA UNK A 378 -1.59 -1.86 -17.58
C UNK A 378 -0.67 -0.80 -17.74
N GLY A 379 0.06 -0.30 -16.62
CA GLY A 379 1.00 0.80 -16.65
C GLY A 379 1.12 1.47 -15.29
N ALA A 380 1.69 2.68 -15.30
CA ALA A 380 1.74 3.52 -14.10
C ALA A 380 1.59 4.98 -14.53
N GLY A 381 1.11 5.81 -13.62
CA GLY A 381 0.88 7.21 -13.94
C GLY A 381 0.76 8.09 -12.73
N ILE A 382 0.42 9.35 -12.99
CA ILE A 382 0.28 10.42 -12.01
C ILE A 382 -1.20 10.61 -11.70
N TYR A 383 -1.53 10.68 -10.40
CA TYR A 383 -2.88 10.99 -9.94
C TYR A 383 -2.82 12.20 -9.00
N ARG A 384 -3.68 13.16 -9.22
CA ARG A 384 -3.82 14.32 -8.32
C ARG A 384 -5.22 14.33 -7.73
N PRO A 385 -5.37 14.03 -6.43
CA PRO A 385 -6.69 14.14 -5.79
C PRO A 385 -7.20 15.59 -5.84
N PRO A 386 -8.51 15.80 -6.06
CA PRO A 386 -9.03 17.17 -6.21
C PRO A 386 -9.02 17.94 -4.89
N MET A 387 -8.80 19.24 -4.98
CA MET A 387 -8.78 20.13 -3.82
C MET A 387 -10.05 20.04 -2.94
N UNK A 388 -10.99 19.79 -3.44
CA UNK A 388 -12.18 19.61 -2.80
C UNK A 388 -12.20 18.61 -1.72
N LEU A 389 -11.40 17.59 -1.96
CA LEU A 389 -11.25 16.54 -0.97
C LEU A 389 -10.59 17.10 0.30
N PHE A 390 -9.51 17.81 0.14
CA PHE A 390 -8.75 18.39 1.26
C PHE A 390 -9.51 19.54 1.95
N SER A 391 -10.26 20.32 1.19
CA SER A 391 -11.09 21.40 1.77
C SER A 391 -12.14 20.83 2.72
N ARG A 392 -12.83 19.76 2.31
CA ARG A 392 -13.82 19.09 3.17
C ARG A 392 -13.20 18.57 4.47
N VAL A 393 -11.98 18.06 4.39
CA VAL A 393 -11.24 17.60 5.58
C VAL A 393 -11.02 18.77 6.54
N CYS A 394 -10.52 19.90 6.02
CA CYS A 394 -10.21 21.06 6.84
C CYS A 394 -11.48 21.67 7.47
N GLU A 395 -12.57 21.70 6.71
CA GLU A 395 -13.88 22.14 7.24
C GLU A 395 -14.34 21.25 8.40
N ALA A 396 -14.15 19.95 8.27
CA ALA A 396 -14.58 18.99 9.30
C ALA A 396 -13.70 19.06 10.56
N LEU A 397 -12.47 19.53 10.43
CA LEU A 397 -11.54 19.68 11.57
C LEU A 397 -11.79 20.96 12.37
N ASN A 398 -12.49 21.96 11.80
CA ASN A 398 -12.81 23.22 12.46
C ASN A 398 -14.12 23.11 13.26
#